data_e8fae09347b6bfc4b756d8d38a6e3e86
#
_entry.id   e8fae09347b6bfc4b756d8d38a6e3e86
#
_cell.length_a   1.000
_cell.length_b   1.000
_cell.length_c   1.000
_cell.angle_alpha   90.00
_cell.angle_beta   90.00
_cell.angle_gamma   90.00
#
_symmetry.space_group_name_H-M   'P 1'
#
loop_
_entity.id
_entity.type
_entity.pdbx_description
1 polymer ?
#
loop_
_entity_poly.entity_id
_entity_poly.type
_entity_poly.pdbx_seq_one_letter_code
_entity_poly.pdbx_strand_id
1 'polypeptide(L)'
;PQQTITEGDTLEAYGLDQPAATLTATKPDGGTLTIALGNTTTDGNSYYMLMDGQESPVYIISNSLYTEMSKTIYEMCDLPELPDLTEENIQSVTIEGASSTLLRPINRETSTDEETGEETVSVTWAAGGEDVTGNADTASLLAELGALAVTKCVDYKPTDEAAELCGFDDPLATVTVLYLD
;
A
#
# COMPACT_ATOMS: atom_id res chain seq x y z
N PRO A 1 11.34 4.34 -26.76
CA PRO A 1 11.86 5.68 -26.48
C PRO A 1 11.02 6.75 -27.17
N GLN A 2 10.92 7.92 -26.54
CA GLN A 2 10.19 9.06 -27.11
C GLN A 2 11.03 9.77 -28.17
N GLN A 3 12.34 9.78 -27.99
CA GLN A 3 13.31 10.40 -28.90
C GLN A 3 14.66 9.69 -28.80
N THR A 4 15.43 9.76 -29.89
CA THR A 4 16.80 9.25 -29.99
C THR A 4 17.74 10.40 -30.33
N ILE A 5 18.85 10.51 -29.60
CA ILE A 5 19.89 11.53 -29.79
C ILE A 5 21.14 10.79 -30.29
N THR A 6 21.54 11.06 -31.51
CA THR A 6 22.74 10.45 -32.15
C THR A 6 23.94 11.39 -32.14
N GLU A 7 23.68 12.70 -32.12
CA GLU A 7 24.67 13.76 -32.00
C GLU A 7 24.18 14.73 -30.91
N GLY A 8 24.91 14.84 -29.82
CA GLY A 8 24.48 15.60 -28.66
C GLY A 8 25.64 16.05 -27.80
N ASP A 9 25.38 16.28 -26.56
CA ASP A 9 26.33 16.69 -25.53
C ASP A 9 27.10 15.48 -24.96
N THR A 10 27.94 15.70 -23.97
CA THR A 10 28.70 14.65 -23.30
C THR A 10 27.81 13.76 -22.42
N LEU A 11 28.26 12.55 -22.12
CA LEU A 11 27.52 11.67 -21.19
C LEU A 11 27.39 12.31 -19.79
N GLU A 12 28.41 13.09 -19.36
CA GLU A 12 28.37 13.85 -18.12
C GLU A 12 27.20 14.87 -18.09
N ALA A 13 26.97 15.59 -19.20
CA ALA A 13 25.86 16.54 -19.29
C ALA A 13 24.49 15.87 -19.17
N TYR A 14 24.38 14.64 -19.62
CA TYR A 14 23.18 13.80 -19.48
C TYR A 14 23.10 13.03 -18.16
N GLY A 15 24.15 13.09 -17.30
CA GLY A 15 24.25 12.30 -16.07
C GLY A 15 24.39 10.79 -16.30
N LEU A 16 24.90 10.40 -17.46
CA LEU A 16 25.03 9.00 -17.89
C LEU A 16 26.43 8.45 -17.66
N ASP A 17 27.39 9.26 -17.24
CA ASP A 17 28.70 8.87 -16.70
C ASP A 17 28.57 8.30 -15.29
N GLN A 18 27.59 8.78 -14.51
CA GLN A 18 27.20 8.27 -13.19
C GLN A 18 25.65 8.14 -13.14
N PRO A 19 25.09 7.09 -13.75
CA PRO A 19 23.64 6.97 -13.87
C PRO A 19 22.95 6.90 -12.52
N ALA A 20 21.83 7.62 -12.38
CA ALA A 20 20.99 7.64 -11.18
C ALA A 20 20.36 6.26 -10.87
N ALA A 21 20.12 5.46 -11.90
CA ALA A 21 19.62 4.09 -11.76
C ALA A 21 20.10 3.21 -12.91
N THR A 22 20.36 1.93 -12.62
CA THR A 22 20.68 0.92 -13.63
C THR A 22 19.83 -0.32 -13.42
N LEU A 23 19.18 -0.75 -14.49
CA LEU A 23 18.42 -2.00 -14.55
C LEU A 23 19.16 -2.99 -15.44
N THR A 24 19.30 -4.23 -14.97
CA THR A 24 19.76 -5.36 -15.79
C THR A 24 18.70 -6.44 -15.78
N ALA A 25 18.16 -6.74 -16.94
CA ALA A 25 17.23 -7.85 -17.18
C ALA A 25 17.96 -9.01 -17.85
N THR A 26 17.84 -10.22 -17.29
CA THR A 26 18.43 -11.45 -17.85
C THR A 26 17.33 -12.31 -18.44
N LYS A 27 17.48 -12.69 -19.69
CA LYS A 27 16.58 -13.62 -20.37
C LYS A 27 16.86 -15.06 -19.97
N PRO A 28 15.91 -15.98 -20.16
CA PRO A 28 16.10 -17.40 -19.89
C PRO A 28 17.25 -18.04 -20.68
N ASP A 29 17.57 -17.52 -21.86
CA ASP A 29 18.69 -17.96 -22.71
C ASP A 29 20.05 -17.39 -22.30
N GLY A 30 20.11 -16.59 -21.22
CA GLY A 30 21.32 -15.95 -20.69
C GLY A 30 21.65 -14.60 -21.34
N GLY A 31 20.85 -14.14 -22.32
CA GLY A 31 20.99 -12.79 -22.88
C GLY A 31 20.64 -11.72 -21.82
N THR A 32 21.37 -10.61 -21.81
CA THR A 32 21.10 -9.50 -20.90
C THR A 32 20.70 -8.24 -21.65
N LEU A 33 19.89 -7.42 -21.01
CA LEU A 33 19.59 -6.03 -21.39
C LEU A 33 19.94 -5.15 -20.19
N THR A 34 20.80 -4.18 -20.40
CA THR A 34 21.11 -3.18 -19.37
C THR A 34 20.58 -1.83 -19.79
N ILE A 35 19.88 -1.15 -18.89
CA ILE A 35 19.36 0.20 -19.06
C ILE A 35 19.97 1.07 -17.97
N ALA A 36 20.61 2.17 -18.36
CA ALA A 36 21.13 3.17 -17.46
C ALA A 36 20.35 4.48 -17.64
N LEU A 37 19.88 5.06 -16.53
CA LEU A 37 19.14 6.32 -16.49
C LEU A 37 19.98 7.43 -15.90
N GLY A 38 20.10 8.54 -16.62
CA GLY A 38 20.81 9.74 -16.23
C GLY A 38 19.89 10.82 -15.65
N ASN A 39 20.20 12.07 -15.98
CA ASN A 39 19.46 13.24 -15.55
C ASN A 39 18.06 13.34 -16.19
N THR A 40 17.19 14.12 -15.56
CA THR A 40 15.94 14.56 -16.19
C THR A 40 16.24 15.50 -17.35
N THR A 41 15.37 15.49 -18.35
CA THR A 41 15.33 16.50 -19.40
C THR A 41 15.02 17.87 -18.82
N THR A 42 15.34 18.94 -19.54
CA THR A 42 15.16 20.32 -19.07
C THR A 42 13.71 20.69 -18.75
N ASP A 43 12.75 19.99 -19.33
CA ASP A 43 11.31 20.14 -19.03
C ASP A 43 10.84 19.32 -17.81
N GLY A 44 11.73 18.48 -17.23
CA GLY A 44 11.46 17.67 -16.06
C GLY A 44 10.54 16.45 -16.28
N ASN A 45 10.10 16.19 -17.53
CA ASN A 45 9.08 15.18 -17.82
C ASN A 45 9.66 13.84 -18.30
N SER A 46 10.95 13.80 -18.59
CA SER A 46 11.61 12.64 -19.19
C SER A 46 13.02 12.47 -18.63
N TYR A 47 13.63 11.34 -18.92
CA TYR A 47 15.01 11.01 -18.53
C TYR A 47 15.86 10.64 -19.74
N TYR A 48 17.16 10.95 -19.66
CA TYR A 48 18.15 10.43 -20.59
C TYR A 48 18.47 8.97 -20.24
N MET A 49 18.69 8.13 -21.24
CA MET A 49 18.88 6.70 -21.09
C MET A 49 19.94 6.18 -22.06
N LEU A 50 20.76 5.24 -21.58
CA LEU A 50 21.60 4.37 -22.41
C LEU A 50 21.13 2.93 -22.33
N MET A 51 21.44 2.14 -23.37
CA MET A 51 21.19 0.71 -23.43
C MET A 51 22.50 -0.06 -23.64
N ASP A 52 22.62 -1.19 -22.94
CA ASP A 52 23.69 -2.17 -23.08
C ASP A 52 25.13 -1.60 -22.96
N GLY A 53 25.30 -0.53 -22.17
CA GLY A 53 26.59 0.11 -21.96
C GLY A 53 27.13 0.83 -23.18
N GLN A 54 26.32 1.07 -24.21
CA GLN A 54 26.73 1.83 -25.38
C GLN A 54 26.74 3.33 -25.07
N GLU A 55 27.72 4.05 -25.55
CA GLU A 55 27.82 5.51 -25.34
C GLU A 55 26.88 6.31 -26.29
N SER A 56 26.38 5.69 -27.32
CA SER A 56 25.47 6.28 -28.32
C SER A 56 24.65 5.18 -28.96
N PRO A 57 23.38 5.42 -29.34
CA PRO A 57 22.65 6.68 -29.14
C PRO A 57 22.13 6.85 -27.70
N VAL A 58 21.96 8.10 -27.29
CA VAL A 58 21.23 8.45 -26.06
C VAL A 58 19.74 8.51 -26.39
N TYR A 59 18.92 7.94 -25.53
CA TYR A 59 17.47 7.91 -25.66
C TYR A 59 16.81 8.84 -24.67
N ILE A 60 15.62 9.34 -25.02
CA ILE A 60 14.73 10.02 -24.09
C ILE A 60 13.54 9.11 -23.83
N ILE A 61 13.24 8.88 -22.54
CA ILE A 61 12.11 8.06 -22.07
C ILE A 61 11.27 8.84 -21.08
N SER A 62 10.01 8.40 -20.89
CA SER A 62 9.12 8.98 -19.89
C SER A 62 9.64 8.73 -18.46
N ASN A 63 9.27 9.60 -17.53
CA ASN A 63 9.63 9.47 -16.12
C ASN A 63 9.00 8.22 -15.46
N SER A 64 7.95 7.62 -16.03
CA SER A 64 7.32 6.41 -15.50
C SER A 64 8.30 5.25 -15.34
N LEU A 65 9.20 5.04 -16.30
CA LEU A 65 10.21 3.98 -16.18
C LEU A 65 11.17 4.25 -15.01
N TYR A 66 11.59 5.50 -14.82
CA TYR A 66 12.46 5.86 -13.68
C TYR A 66 11.73 5.60 -12.36
N THR A 67 10.47 5.99 -12.24
CA THR A 67 9.65 5.75 -11.04
C THR A 67 9.61 4.26 -10.70
N GLU A 68 9.40 3.39 -11.70
CA GLU A 68 9.38 1.95 -11.47
C GLU A 68 10.77 1.39 -11.14
N MET A 69 11.83 1.86 -11.79
CA MET A 69 13.21 1.41 -11.54
C MET A 69 13.79 1.88 -10.19
N SER A 70 13.30 2.98 -9.65
CA SER A 70 13.75 3.54 -8.37
C SER A 70 13.03 2.96 -7.15
N LYS A 71 12.01 2.14 -7.36
CA LYS A 71 11.29 1.47 -6.27
C LYS A 71 12.22 0.54 -5.49
N THR A 72 12.08 0.60 -4.19
CA THR A 72 12.71 -0.37 -3.28
C THR A 72 11.95 -1.69 -3.29
N ILE A 73 12.57 -2.76 -2.77
CA ILE A 73 11.87 -4.05 -2.61
C ILE A 73 10.59 -3.93 -1.77
N TYR A 74 10.57 -3.01 -0.81
CA TYR A 74 9.42 -2.77 0.06
C TYR A 74 8.24 -2.12 -0.67
N GLU A 75 8.52 -1.29 -1.69
CA GLU A 75 7.52 -0.67 -2.55
C GLU A 75 7.00 -1.61 -3.64
N MET A 76 7.72 -2.73 -3.87
CA MET A 76 7.34 -3.78 -4.82
C MET A 76 6.62 -4.96 -4.15
N CYS A 77 6.52 -4.98 -2.81
CA CYS A 77 5.77 -6.01 -2.12
C CYS A 77 4.27 -5.87 -2.38
N ASP A 78 3.62 -6.97 -2.69
CA ASP A 78 2.17 -7.04 -2.67
C ASP A 78 1.70 -6.89 -1.21
N LEU A 79 0.86 -5.89 -0.97
CA LEU A 79 0.29 -5.66 0.34
C LEU A 79 -0.98 -6.53 0.49
N PRO A 80 -1.19 -7.16 1.67
CA PRO A 80 -2.41 -7.90 1.89
C PRO A 80 -3.62 -6.97 1.87
N GLU A 81 -4.65 -7.38 1.16
CA GLU A 81 -5.96 -6.75 1.22
C GLU A 81 -6.66 -7.20 2.51
N LEU A 82 -7.17 -6.24 3.25
CA LEU A 82 -7.98 -6.51 4.43
C LEU A 82 -9.45 -6.60 4.01
N PRO A 83 -10.28 -7.35 4.77
CA PRO A 83 -11.69 -7.42 4.48
C PRO A 83 -12.35 -6.04 4.61
N ASP A 84 -13.35 -5.77 3.80
CA ASP A 84 -14.18 -4.57 3.92
C ASP A 84 -15.12 -4.74 5.12
N LEU A 85 -14.76 -4.07 6.22
CA LEU A 85 -15.49 -4.14 7.47
C LEU A 85 -16.49 -2.99 7.56
N THR A 86 -17.76 -3.34 7.69
CA THR A 86 -18.87 -2.39 7.86
C THR A 86 -19.67 -2.75 9.09
N GLU A 87 -20.46 -1.80 9.62
CA GLU A 87 -21.37 -2.10 10.73
C GLU A 87 -22.37 -3.20 10.39
N GLU A 88 -22.67 -3.36 9.10
CA GLU A 88 -23.62 -4.36 8.62
C GLU A 88 -23.07 -5.78 8.66
N ASN A 89 -21.79 -5.96 8.35
CA ASN A 89 -21.18 -7.30 8.28
C ASN A 89 -20.46 -7.73 9.56
N ILE A 90 -20.04 -6.79 10.43
CA ILE A 90 -19.41 -7.12 11.70
C ILE A 90 -20.39 -7.83 12.65
N GLN A 91 -20.00 -9.00 13.14
CA GLN A 91 -20.75 -9.81 14.09
C GLN A 91 -20.31 -9.59 15.53
N SER A 92 -19.04 -9.34 15.74
CA SER A 92 -18.49 -8.93 17.04
C SER A 92 -17.11 -8.36 16.89
N VAL A 93 -16.71 -7.53 17.85
CA VAL A 93 -15.35 -7.04 18.03
C VAL A 93 -14.94 -7.38 19.47
N THR A 94 -13.91 -8.20 19.63
CA THR A 94 -13.31 -8.50 20.92
C THR A 94 -11.98 -7.75 21.03
N ILE A 95 -11.81 -6.98 22.10
CA ILE A 95 -10.59 -6.27 22.43
C ILE A 95 -10.02 -6.88 23.70
N GLU A 96 -8.80 -7.40 23.62
CA GLU A 96 -8.08 -7.98 24.76
C GLU A 96 -6.79 -7.19 24.99
N GLY A 97 -6.60 -6.64 26.15
CA GLY A 97 -5.45 -5.84 26.57
C GLY A 97 -5.43 -5.69 28.09
N ALA A 98 -5.27 -4.50 28.61
CA ALA A 98 -5.37 -4.23 30.04
C ALA A 98 -6.75 -4.61 30.63
N SER A 99 -7.77 -4.61 29.79
CA SER A 99 -9.11 -5.14 30.07
C SER A 99 -9.62 -5.90 28.85
N SER A 100 -10.66 -6.74 29.03
CA SER A 100 -11.32 -7.41 27.92
C SER A 100 -12.70 -6.80 27.70
N THR A 101 -12.99 -6.47 26.44
CA THR A 101 -14.29 -5.92 26.04
C THR A 101 -14.79 -6.67 24.81
N LEU A 102 -16.07 -7.09 24.88
CA LEU A 102 -16.79 -7.65 23.75
C LEU A 102 -17.87 -6.67 23.30
N LEU A 103 -17.70 -6.13 22.09
CA LEU A 103 -18.71 -5.32 21.40
C LEU A 103 -19.46 -6.22 20.41
N ARG A 104 -20.79 -6.16 20.42
CA ARG A 104 -21.62 -6.95 19.50
C ARG A 104 -22.89 -6.21 19.12
N PRO A 105 -23.41 -6.43 17.91
CA PRO A 105 -24.73 -5.94 17.55
C PRO A 105 -25.81 -6.71 18.32
N ILE A 106 -26.81 -5.99 18.81
CA ILE A 106 -28.00 -6.57 19.48
C ILE A 106 -29.27 -6.36 18.67
N ASN A 107 -29.26 -5.42 17.72
CA ASN A 107 -30.35 -5.20 16.78
C ASN A 107 -29.80 -4.67 15.46
N ARG A 108 -30.50 -4.99 14.35
CA ARG A 108 -30.26 -4.42 13.02
C ARG A 108 -31.62 -4.09 12.41
N GLU A 109 -31.78 -2.83 11.99
CA GLU A 109 -33.02 -2.35 11.35
C GLU A 109 -32.66 -1.81 9.96
N THR A 110 -33.35 -2.30 8.96
CA THR A 110 -33.24 -1.77 7.59
C THR A 110 -34.41 -0.80 7.36
N SER A 111 -34.07 0.40 6.93
CA SER A 111 -35.04 1.39 6.47
C SER A 111 -34.76 1.71 5.01
N THR A 112 -35.86 1.90 4.24
CA THR A 112 -35.77 2.28 2.83
C THR A 112 -36.30 3.71 2.70
N ASP A 113 -35.51 4.59 2.09
CA ASP A 113 -35.93 5.93 1.75
C ASP A 113 -37.00 5.85 0.63
N GLU A 114 -38.18 6.39 0.87
CA GLU A 114 -39.29 6.30 -0.06
C GLU A 114 -39.10 7.13 -1.35
N GLU A 115 -38.21 8.14 -1.34
CA GLU A 115 -38.00 9.02 -2.49
C GLU A 115 -36.82 8.50 -3.37
N THR A 116 -35.78 7.98 -2.75
CA THR A 116 -34.54 7.53 -3.46
C THR A 116 -34.50 6.02 -3.68
N GLY A 117 -35.24 5.24 -2.87
CA GLY A 117 -35.16 3.79 -2.83
C GLY A 117 -33.89 3.25 -2.19
N GLU A 118 -33.09 4.12 -1.56
CA GLU A 118 -31.86 3.70 -0.86
C GLU A 118 -32.21 2.96 0.44
N GLU A 119 -31.57 1.83 0.66
CA GLU A 119 -31.64 1.08 1.90
C GLU A 119 -30.53 1.53 2.85
N THR A 120 -30.87 1.80 4.10
CA THR A 120 -29.97 2.14 5.17
C THR A 120 -30.14 1.14 6.31
N VAL A 121 -29.04 0.52 6.74
CA VAL A 121 -29.04 -0.38 7.90
C VAL A 121 -28.53 0.39 9.13
N SER A 122 -29.33 0.42 10.17
CA SER A 122 -28.91 0.93 11.48
C SER A 122 -28.65 -0.24 12.42
N VAL A 123 -27.54 -0.16 13.16
CA VAL A 123 -27.09 -1.23 14.05
C VAL A 123 -27.03 -0.70 15.48
N THR A 124 -27.69 -1.43 16.40
CA THR A 124 -27.56 -1.15 17.83
C THR A 124 -26.48 -2.01 18.45
N TRP A 125 -25.52 -1.39 19.07
CA TRP A 125 -24.34 -2.04 19.64
C TRP A 125 -24.41 -2.15 21.16
N ALA A 126 -23.91 -3.26 21.70
CA ALA A 126 -23.80 -3.48 23.14
C ALA A 126 -22.42 -3.95 23.58
N ALA A 127 -21.98 -3.48 24.74
CA ALA A 127 -20.80 -3.95 25.45
C ALA A 127 -21.17 -4.21 26.93
N GLY A 128 -20.78 -5.36 27.46
CA GLY A 128 -21.11 -5.75 28.84
C GLY A 128 -22.62 -5.81 29.16
N GLY A 129 -23.47 -5.85 28.13
CA GLY A 129 -24.94 -5.83 28.29
C GLY A 129 -25.58 -4.43 28.23
N GLU A 130 -24.79 -3.39 28.16
CA GLU A 130 -25.26 -2.00 28.03
C GLU A 130 -25.26 -1.57 26.55
N ASP A 131 -26.24 -0.75 26.18
CA ASP A 131 -26.30 -0.10 24.85
C ASP A 131 -25.20 0.97 24.76
N VAL A 132 -24.30 0.82 23.79
CA VAL A 132 -23.17 1.73 23.54
C VAL A 132 -23.23 2.38 22.16
N THR A 133 -24.37 2.28 21.45
CA THR A 133 -24.54 2.81 20.08
C THR A 133 -24.23 4.29 19.98
N GLY A 134 -24.68 5.09 20.96
CA GLY A 134 -24.43 6.54 21.03
C GLY A 134 -23.08 6.94 21.61
N ASN A 135 -22.21 5.97 21.96
CA ASN A 135 -20.91 6.26 22.53
C ASN A 135 -19.92 6.66 21.42
N ALA A 136 -19.24 7.81 21.60
CA ALA A 136 -18.28 8.33 20.62
C ALA A 136 -17.08 7.39 20.39
N ASP A 137 -16.61 6.68 21.42
CA ASP A 137 -15.50 5.76 21.31
C ASP A 137 -15.89 4.51 20.50
N THR A 138 -17.16 4.04 20.66
CA THR A 138 -17.71 2.94 19.84
C THR A 138 -17.78 3.33 18.38
N ALA A 139 -18.32 4.51 18.08
CA ALA A 139 -18.41 5.02 16.71
C ALA A 139 -17.02 5.20 16.07
N SER A 140 -16.07 5.75 16.83
CA SER A 140 -14.68 5.90 16.37
C SER A 140 -14.02 4.54 16.10
N LEU A 141 -14.18 3.55 16.97
CA LEU A 141 -13.63 2.22 16.77
C LEU A 141 -14.16 1.56 15.50
N LEU A 142 -15.47 1.60 15.28
CA LEU A 142 -16.09 1.01 14.09
C LEU A 142 -15.64 1.71 12.80
N ALA A 143 -15.55 3.04 12.82
CA ALA A 143 -15.04 3.82 11.69
C ALA A 143 -13.57 3.49 11.37
N GLU A 144 -12.71 3.37 12.39
CA GLU A 144 -11.31 3.02 12.21
C GLU A 144 -11.13 1.57 11.71
N LEU A 145 -11.98 0.64 12.14
CA LEU A 145 -11.98 -0.74 11.61
C LEU A 145 -12.36 -0.77 10.13
N GLY A 146 -13.35 0.03 9.72
CA GLY A 146 -13.75 0.15 8.31
C GLY A 146 -12.73 0.87 7.43
N ALA A 147 -11.88 1.73 8.03
CA ALA A 147 -10.83 2.45 7.34
C ALA A 147 -9.46 1.74 7.38
N LEU A 148 -9.39 0.55 8.02
CA LEU A 148 -8.14 -0.14 8.23
C LEU A 148 -7.53 -0.60 6.89
N ALA A 149 -6.28 -0.19 6.63
CA ALA A 149 -5.57 -0.56 5.42
C ALA A 149 -4.08 -0.81 5.70
N VAL A 150 -3.51 -1.78 5.02
CA VAL A 150 -2.05 -1.97 4.99
C VAL A 150 -1.47 -1.04 3.93
N THR A 151 -0.66 -0.06 4.34
CA THR A 151 -0.18 1.01 3.45
C THR A 151 1.23 0.80 2.94
N LYS A 152 2.05 0.00 3.62
CA LYS A 152 3.42 -0.31 3.18
C LYS A 152 3.97 -1.56 3.84
N CYS A 153 4.89 -2.23 3.15
CA CYS A 153 5.77 -3.23 3.71
C CYS A 153 6.98 -2.55 4.37
N VAL A 154 7.35 -2.93 5.58
CA VAL A 154 8.55 -2.43 6.27
C VAL A 154 9.63 -3.51 6.39
N ASP A 155 9.24 -4.78 6.35
CA ASP A 155 10.12 -5.93 6.29
C ASP A 155 9.41 -7.07 5.54
N TYR A 156 9.97 -7.52 4.42
CA TYR A 156 9.38 -8.59 3.60
C TYR A 156 9.93 -9.98 3.95
N LYS A 157 10.95 -10.04 4.79
CA LYS A 157 11.56 -11.28 5.31
C LYS A 157 11.91 -11.12 6.78
N PRO A 158 10.89 -10.94 7.66
CA PRO A 158 11.14 -10.76 9.08
C PRO A 158 11.85 -12.01 9.65
N THR A 159 12.80 -11.76 10.55
CA THR A 159 13.39 -12.81 11.39
C THR A 159 12.56 -13.03 12.64
N ASP A 160 12.82 -14.12 13.37
CA ASP A 160 12.13 -14.39 14.64
C ASP A 160 12.32 -13.23 15.65
N GLU A 161 13.47 -12.53 15.62
CA GLU A 161 13.73 -11.35 16.44
C GLU A 161 12.86 -10.14 16.06
N ALA A 162 12.37 -10.07 14.82
CA ALA A 162 11.55 -8.95 14.37
C ALA A 162 10.17 -8.93 15.06
N ALA A 163 9.59 -10.07 15.38
CA ALA A 163 8.35 -10.18 16.13
C ALA A 163 8.49 -9.57 17.54
N GLU A 164 9.59 -9.86 18.23
CA GLU A 164 9.93 -9.30 19.54
C GLU A 164 10.16 -7.79 19.45
N LEU A 165 10.97 -7.32 18.47
CA LEU A 165 11.25 -5.89 18.28
C LEU A 165 9.99 -5.07 17.93
N CYS A 166 9.03 -5.69 17.21
CA CYS A 166 7.75 -5.06 16.88
C CYS A 166 6.70 -5.19 18.00
N GLY A 167 7.00 -5.93 19.06
CA GLY A 167 6.09 -6.12 20.19
C GLY A 167 4.94 -7.11 19.92
N PHE A 168 5.06 -7.97 18.89
CA PHE A 168 4.02 -8.94 18.56
C PHE A 168 3.95 -10.11 19.55
N ASP A 169 5.03 -10.39 20.29
CA ASP A 169 5.07 -11.43 21.32
C ASP A 169 4.34 -11.01 22.62
N ASP A 170 4.24 -9.67 22.85
CA ASP A 170 3.52 -9.10 23.99
C ASP A 170 2.76 -7.84 23.54
N PRO A 171 1.68 -7.99 22.74
CA PRO A 171 0.95 -6.87 22.20
C PRO A 171 0.21 -6.10 23.29
N LEU A 172 0.19 -4.77 23.19
CA LEU A 172 -0.57 -3.90 24.09
C LEU A 172 -2.06 -4.23 24.08
N ALA A 173 -2.59 -4.63 22.93
CA ALA A 173 -3.95 -5.09 22.76
C ALA A 173 -4.06 -5.97 21.51
N THR A 174 -4.98 -6.94 21.58
CA THR A 174 -5.39 -7.76 20.44
C THR A 174 -6.84 -7.43 20.12
N VAL A 175 -7.14 -7.12 18.87
CA VAL A 175 -8.49 -6.89 18.36
C VAL A 175 -8.86 -8.05 17.45
N THR A 176 -9.92 -8.75 17.79
CA THR A 176 -10.47 -9.84 16.97
C THR A 176 -11.84 -9.41 16.45
N VAL A 177 -11.98 -9.39 15.12
CA VAL A 177 -13.23 -9.05 14.45
C VAL A 177 -13.82 -10.31 13.82
N LEU A 178 -15.04 -10.65 14.20
CA LEU A 178 -15.85 -11.65 13.52
C LEU A 178 -16.82 -10.92 12.57
N TYR A 179 -16.79 -11.28 11.29
CA TYR A 179 -17.60 -10.64 10.26
C TYR A 179 -18.16 -11.68 9.27
N LEU A 180 -19.09 -11.27 8.45
CA LEU A 180 -19.65 -12.05 7.33
C LEU A 180 -19.14 -11.46 6.01
N ASP A 181 -18.70 -12.36 5.10
CA ASP A 181 -18.38 -12.02 3.71
C ASP A 181 -19.64 -11.81 2.88
#